data_5c5d1854d52ee49535a3a9194be45d63
#
_entry.id   5c5d1854d52ee49535a3a9194be45d63
#
_cell.length_a   1.000
_cell.length_b   1.000
_cell.length_c   1.000
_cell.angle_alpha   90.00
_cell.angle_beta   90.00
_cell.angle_gamma   90.00
#
_symmetry.space_group_name_H-M   'P 1'
#
loop_
_entity.id
_entity.type
_entity.pdbx_description
1 polymer ?
#
loop_
_entity_poly.entity_id
_entity_poly.type
_entity_poly.pdbx_seq_one_letter_code
_entity_poly.pdbx_strand_id
1 'polypeptide(L)'
;AYQYTYLDGILLEYNQGEKESSILLNELSKSRLIRLHLTGDKEGKDENVIEGLPGFPDGMDRDPSGRIWIAIPVERSKLITWLHKHPFWKRIALYIPESLQPVSKKTGILTLSPDGSKPLYYSLHNGSLFSYIIVVVPGKEKLYLAVYQDGFKGFVTMPYPNNI
;
A
#
# COMPACT_ATOMS: atom_id res chain seq x y z
N ALA A 1 3.95 10.80 -21.30
CA ALA A 1 4.56 9.78 -20.43
C ALA A 1 4.19 10.12 -18.98
N TYR A 2 3.65 9.17 -18.24
CA TYR A 2 3.32 9.36 -16.83
C TYR A 2 4.61 9.31 -16.00
N GLN A 3 4.77 10.26 -15.08
CA GLN A 3 5.92 10.28 -14.16
C GLN A 3 5.45 9.84 -12.77
N TYR A 4 5.47 8.55 -12.53
CA TYR A 4 5.25 7.98 -11.20
C TYR A 4 6.57 7.60 -10.56
N THR A 5 6.62 7.64 -9.24
CA THR A 5 7.81 7.29 -8.48
C THR A 5 7.49 6.11 -7.57
N TYR A 6 8.09 4.96 -7.86
CA TYR A 6 7.87 3.71 -7.16
C TYR A 6 6.39 3.30 -7.14
N LEU A 7 5.92 2.80 -8.28
CA LEU A 7 4.67 2.04 -8.33
C LEU A 7 4.94 0.64 -7.80
N ASP A 8 4.06 0.16 -6.92
CA ASP A 8 4.19 -1.15 -6.30
C ASP A 8 2.93 -1.98 -6.51
N GLY A 9 1.92 -1.84 -5.66
CA GLY A 9 0.66 -2.56 -5.83
C GLY A 9 -0.09 -2.13 -7.08
N ILE A 10 -0.67 -3.13 -7.78
CA ILE A 10 -1.51 -2.94 -8.97
C ILE A 10 -2.78 -3.78 -8.83
N LEU A 11 -3.93 -3.21 -9.16
CA LEU A 11 -5.23 -3.86 -9.10
C LEU A 11 -6.08 -3.46 -10.30
N LEU A 12 -6.52 -4.45 -11.09
CA LEU A 12 -7.43 -4.22 -12.21
C LEU A 12 -8.85 -3.94 -11.72
N GLU A 13 -9.51 -3.00 -12.39
CA GLU A 13 -10.93 -2.72 -12.21
C GLU A 13 -11.69 -3.07 -13.50
N TYR A 14 -12.86 -3.68 -13.32
CA TYR A 14 -13.70 -4.14 -14.42
C TYR A 14 -15.01 -3.37 -14.46
N ASN A 15 -15.52 -3.10 -15.66
CA ASN A 15 -16.85 -2.56 -15.84
C ASN A 15 -17.93 -3.66 -15.75
N GLN A 16 -19.20 -3.27 -15.84
CA GLN A 16 -20.35 -4.21 -15.80
C GLN A 16 -20.33 -5.29 -16.90
N GLY A 17 -19.54 -5.13 -17.94
CA GLY A 17 -19.34 -6.11 -19.02
C GLY A 17 -18.09 -6.95 -18.86
N GLU A 18 -17.51 -7.02 -17.65
CA GLU A 18 -16.28 -7.75 -17.32
C GLU A 18 -15.06 -7.35 -18.17
N LYS A 19 -15.09 -6.16 -18.79
CA LYS A 19 -13.95 -5.59 -19.50
C LYS A 19 -13.13 -4.72 -18.56
N GLU A 20 -11.83 -4.80 -18.71
CA GLU A 20 -10.89 -3.93 -17.98
C GLU A 20 -11.22 -2.47 -18.26
N SER A 21 -11.49 -1.72 -17.21
CA SER A 21 -11.90 -0.31 -17.30
C SER A 21 -10.83 0.63 -16.81
N SER A 22 -10.12 0.26 -15.76
CA SER A 22 -9.07 1.04 -15.13
C SER A 22 -8.11 0.16 -14.33
N ILE A 23 -7.01 0.77 -13.90
CA ILE A 23 -6.04 0.16 -13.01
C ILE A 23 -5.89 1.08 -11.80
N LEU A 24 -5.98 0.50 -10.61
CA LEU A 24 -5.52 1.16 -9.39
C LEU A 24 -4.03 0.88 -9.19
N LEU A 25 -3.29 1.90 -8.83
CA LEU A 25 -1.84 1.88 -8.67
C LEU A 25 -1.46 2.51 -7.32
N ASN A 26 -0.68 1.82 -6.52
CA ASN A 26 -0.05 2.40 -5.34
C ASN A 26 1.21 3.16 -5.73
N GLU A 27 1.25 4.47 -5.48
CA GLU A 27 2.48 5.25 -5.56
C GLU A 27 3.09 5.37 -4.16
N LEU A 28 4.04 4.49 -3.87
CA LEU A 28 4.65 4.29 -2.56
C LEU A 28 5.27 5.59 -2.04
N SER A 29 6.11 6.25 -2.83
CA SER A 29 6.86 7.44 -2.39
C SER A 29 5.98 8.64 -2.04
N LYS A 30 4.78 8.73 -2.59
CA LYS A 30 3.81 9.80 -2.32
C LYS A 30 2.70 9.37 -1.37
N SER A 31 2.69 8.09 -0.93
CA SER A 31 1.66 7.52 -0.06
C SER A 31 0.26 7.81 -0.58
N ARG A 32 0.00 7.42 -1.84
CA ARG A 32 -1.29 7.66 -2.50
C ARG A 32 -1.70 6.49 -3.40
N LEU A 33 -3.00 6.45 -3.70
CA LEU A 33 -3.62 5.56 -4.67
C LEU A 33 -4.06 6.37 -5.89
N ILE A 34 -3.72 5.90 -7.07
CA ILE A 34 -4.01 6.51 -8.36
C ILE A 34 -4.89 5.55 -9.16
N ARG A 35 -5.84 6.08 -9.93
CA ARG A 35 -6.56 5.33 -10.94
C ARG A 35 -6.11 5.78 -12.32
N LEU A 36 -5.69 4.84 -13.15
CA LEU A 36 -5.41 5.04 -14.57
C LEU A 36 -6.56 4.44 -15.38
N HIS A 37 -7.23 5.24 -16.17
CA HIS A 37 -8.33 4.80 -17.02
C HIS A 37 -7.79 4.12 -18.28
N LEU A 38 -8.28 2.90 -18.57
CA LEU A 38 -7.89 2.10 -19.73
C LEU A 38 -8.84 2.27 -20.91
N THR A 39 -10.08 2.68 -20.63
CA THR A 39 -11.15 2.77 -21.62
C THR A 39 -12.08 3.95 -21.34
N GLY A 40 -12.92 4.32 -22.32
CA GLY A 40 -13.94 5.37 -22.21
C GLY A 40 -13.38 6.77 -22.39
N ASP A 41 -14.18 7.78 -22.03
CA ASP A 41 -13.86 9.22 -22.26
C ASP A 41 -12.61 9.71 -21.50
N LYS A 42 -12.19 8.94 -20.51
CA LYS A 42 -10.99 9.21 -19.70
C LYS A 42 -9.80 8.33 -20.08
N GLU A 43 -9.88 7.55 -21.16
CA GLU A 43 -8.80 6.65 -21.57
C GLU A 43 -7.45 7.38 -21.60
N GLY A 44 -6.43 6.74 -20.99
CA GLY A 44 -5.10 7.29 -20.88
C GLY A 44 -4.95 8.45 -19.88
N LYS A 45 -5.99 8.82 -19.13
CA LYS A 45 -5.90 9.82 -18.06
C LYS A 45 -5.78 9.12 -16.71
N ASP A 46 -5.08 9.75 -15.79
CA ASP A 46 -5.00 9.33 -14.40
C ASP A 46 -5.68 10.32 -13.46
N GLU A 47 -6.12 9.82 -12.31
CA GLU A 47 -6.68 10.63 -11.24
C GLU A 47 -6.19 10.12 -9.87
N ASN A 48 -5.98 11.06 -8.94
CA ASN A 48 -5.72 10.70 -7.56
C ASN A 48 -7.01 10.22 -6.91
N VAL A 49 -7.02 8.98 -6.42
CA VAL A 49 -8.19 8.42 -5.71
C VAL A 49 -8.15 8.84 -4.24
N ILE A 50 -7.00 8.67 -3.59
CA ILE A 50 -6.77 9.09 -2.22
C ILE A 50 -5.29 9.41 -2.00
N GLU A 51 -5.00 10.46 -1.23
CA GLU A 51 -3.66 10.88 -0.87
C GLU A 51 -3.47 10.90 0.66
N GLY A 52 -2.21 10.91 1.08
CA GLY A 52 -1.88 11.02 2.50
C GLY A 52 -2.15 9.75 3.29
N LEU A 53 -1.98 8.59 2.65
CA LEU A 53 -2.07 7.31 3.31
C LEU A 53 -1.14 7.24 4.54
N PRO A 54 -1.49 6.45 5.58
CA PRO A 54 -0.79 6.44 6.86
C PRO A 54 0.62 5.83 6.79
N GLY A 55 0.94 5.19 5.70
CA GLY A 55 2.24 4.58 5.44
C GLY A 55 2.55 4.50 3.96
N PHE A 56 3.57 3.74 3.63
CA PHE A 56 3.92 3.43 2.25
C PHE A 56 3.04 2.28 1.77
N PRO A 57 2.13 2.51 0.79
CA PRO A 57 1.27 1.44 0.28
C PRO A 57 2.07 0.49 -0.62
N ASP A 58 1.89 -0.81 -0.41
CA ASP A 58 2.53 -1.88 -1.16
C ASP A 58 1.46 -2.79 -1.83
N GLY A 59 1.62 -4.09 -1.82
CA GLY A 59 0.68 -5.01 -2.44
C GLY A 59 -0.76 -4.79 -1.99
N MET A 60 -1.69 -4.89 -2.93
CA MET A 60 -3.12 -4.72 -2.66
C MET A 60 -3.96 -5.77 -3.37
N ASP A 61 -5.14 -6.03 -2.82
CA ASP A 61 -6.12 -6.95 -3.38
C ASP A 61 -7.54 -6.54 -2.99
N ARG A 62 -8.53 -7.12 -3.64
CA ARG A 62 -9.95 -6.81 -3.46
C ARG A 62 -10.70 -8.00 -2.88
N ASP A 63 -11.48 -7.77 -1.85
CA ASP A 63 -12.35 -8.81 -1.29
C ASP A 63 -13.67 -8.95 -2.07
N PRO A 64 -14.47 -10.02 -1.81
CA PRO A 64 -15.75 -10.23 -2.49
C PRO A 64 -16.79 -9.11 -2.26
N SER A 65 -16.63 -8.30 -1.20
CA SER A 65 -17.46 -7.11 -0.95
C SER A 65 -17.00 -5.88 -1.72
N GLY A 66 -15.92 -6.01 -2.50
CA GLY A 66 -15.33 -4.95 -3.29
C GLY A 66 -14.36 -4.06 -2.52
N ARG A 67 -14.17 -4.23 -1.22
CA ARG A 67 -13.22 -3.43 -0.41
C ARG A 67 -11.80 -3.70 -0.85
N ILE A 68 -10.97 -2.66 -0.84
CA ILE A 68 -9.58 -2.73 -1.25
C ILE A 68 -8.71 -2.87 0.00
N TRP A 69 -7.92 -3.93 0.05
CA TRP A 69 -6.97 -4.22 1.12
C TRP A 69 -5.57 -3.87 0.66
N ILE A 70 -4.86 -3.07 1.42
CA ILE A 70 -3.52 -2.56 1.09
C ILE A 70 -2.57 -2.90 2.23
N ALA A 71 -1.45 -3.50 1.89
CA ALA A 71 -0.35 -3.70 2.81
C ALA A 71 0.40 -2.38 3.07
N ILE A 72 0.77 -2.16 4.32
CA ILE A 72 1.56 -1.00 4.75
C ILE A 72 2.83 -1.53 5.43
N PRO A 73 3.90 -1.81 4.67
CA PRO A 73 5.14 -2.34 5.23
C PRO A 73 5.79 -1.41 6.25
N VAL A 74 5.67 -0.11 6.06
CA VAL A 74 6.29 0.89 6.92
C VAL A 74 5.34 2.07 7.14
N GLU A 75 5.19 2.47 8.40
CA GLU A 75 4.46 3.67 8.78
C GLU A 75 5.14 4.92 8.20
N ARG A 76 4.34 5.88 7.76
CA ARG A 76 4.85 7.16 7.25
C ARG A 76 5.56 7.95 8.36
N SER A 77 6.84 8.21 8.18
CA SER A 77 7.64 9.05 9.06
C SER A 77 7.74 10.47 8.52
N LYS A 78 7.58 11.47 9.41
CA LYS A 78 7.83 12.88 9.06
C LYS A 78 9.26 13.09 8.56
N LEU A 79 10.22 12.39 9.16
CA LEU A 79 11.63 12.46 8.77
C LEU A 79 11.84 11.89 7.37
N ILE A 80 11.30 10.72 7.05
CA ILE A 80 11.42 10.12 5.72
C ILE A 80 10.74 11.01 4.68
N THR A 81 9.56 11.56 4.99
CA THR A 81 8.87 12.50 4.11
C THR A 81 9.71 13.75 3.86
N TRP A 82 10.38 14.26 4.88
CA TRP A 82 11.28 15.42 4.77
C TRP A 82 12.52 15.07 3.92
N LEU A 83 13.17 13.92 4.16
CA LEU A 83 14.32 13.44 3.40
C LEU A 83 14.00 13.27 1.91
N HIS A 84 12.79 12.80 1.57
CA HIS A 84 12.37 12.68 0.18
C HIS A 84 12.29 14.03 -0.55
N LYS A 85 12.01 15.10 0.18
CA LYS A 85 12.00 16.48 -0.37
C LYS A 85 13.39 17.11 -0.46
N HIS A 86 14.41 16.48 0.16
CA HIS A 86 15.77 17.03 0.28
C HIS A 86 16.79 16.00 -0.22
N PRO A 87 17.02 15.87 -1.55
CA PRO A 87 17.88 14.84 -2.13
C PRO A 87 19.31 14.82 -1.59
N PHE A 88 19.87 15.96 -1.25
CA PHE A 88 21.20 16.06 -0.66
C PHE A 88 21.27 15.33 0.70
N TRP A 89 20.33 15.62 1.61
CA TRP A 89 20.27 14.97 2.92
C TRP A 89 19.91 13.49 2.82
N LYS A 90 19.09 13.12 1.84
CA LYS A 90 18.81 11.72 1.53
C LYS A 90 20.08 10.94 1.19
N ARG A 91 21.00 11.52 0.40
CA ARG A 91 22.30 10.89 0.11
C ARG A 91 23.16 10.70 1.35
N ILE A 92 23.22 11.69 2.22
CA ILE A 92 23.94 11.58 3.49
C ILE A 92 23.34 10.49 4.38
N ALA A 93 22.00 10.40 4.45
CA ALA A 93 21.30 9.40 5.24
C ALA A 93 21.60 7.95 4.79
N LEU A 94 21.96 7.72 3.54
CA LEU A 94 22.35 6.39 3.04
C LEU A 94 23.69 5.88 3.61
N TYR A 95 24.52 6.77 4.14
CA TYR A 95 25.79 6.38 4.79
C TYR A 95 25.60 6.10 6.29
N ILE A 96 24.43 6.33 6.86
CA ILE A 96 24.12 5.97 8.24
C ILE A 96 23.95 4.46 8.32
N PRO A 97 24.67 3.75 9.21
CA PRO A 97 24.49 2.33 9.43
C PRO A 97 23.01 1.98 9.70
N GLU A 98 22.52 0.87 9.18
CA GLU A 98 21.11 0.44 9.33
C GLU A 98 20.65 0.43 10.79
N SER A 99 21.53 0.03 11.71
CA SER A 99 21.24 0.00 13.14
C SER A 99 20.95 1.38 13.75
N LEU A 100 21.38 2.45 13.09
CA LEU A 100 21.19 3.84 13.51
C LEU A 100 20.14 4.57 12.65
N GLN A 101 19.63 3.93 11.60
CA GLN A 101 18.58 4.50 10.78
C GLN A 101 17.26 4.49 11.56
N PRO A 102 16.56 5.63 11.66
CA PRO A 102 15.27 5.71 12.37
C PRO A 102 14.13 5.17 11.48
N VAL A 103 14.29 3.95 10.98
CA VAL A 103 13.25 3.28 10.21
C VAL A 103 12.26 2.65 11.18
N SER A 104 11.00 3.04 11.07
CA SER A 104 9.93 2.43 11.84
C SER A 104 9.77 0.96 11.43
N LYS A 105 9.79 0.05 12.40
CA LYS A 105 9.44 -1.36 12.20
C LYS A 105 7.91 -1.59 12.21
N LYS A 106 7.15 -0.51 12.41
CA LYS A 106 5.70 -0.60 12.42
C LYS A 106 5.19 -0.90 11.03
N THR A 107 4.38 -1.92 10.95
CA THR A 107 3.77 -2.44 9.73
C THR A 107 2.29 -2.67 9.95
N GLY A 108 1.48 -2.67 8.91
CA GLY A 108 0.04 -2.80 9.08
C GLY A 108 -0.72 -3.07 7.81
N ILE A 109 -2.03 -2.96 7.92
CA ILE A 109 -2.97 -3.09 6.82
C ILE A 109 -3.93 -1.91 6.82
N LEU A 110 -4.31 -1.48 5.63
CA LEU A 110 -5.31 -0.46 5.39
C LEU A 110 -6.42 -1.05 4.52
N THR A 111 -7.68 -0.76 4.85
CA THR A 111 -8.82 -1.14 4.02
C THR A 111 -9.51 0.11 3.53
N LEU A 112 -9.77 0.17 2.23
CA LEU A 112 -10.52 1.27 1.61
C LEU A 112 -11.88 0.79 1.12
N SER A 113 -12.78 1.75 0.92
CA SER A 113 -14.07 1.55 0.24
C SER A 113 -13.88 0.96 -1.16
N PRO A 114 -14.92 0.36 -1.76
CA PRO A 114 -14.81 -0.25 -3.09
C PRO A 114 -14.34 0.70 -4.20
N ASP A 115 -14.63 1.98 -4.07
CA ASP A 115 -14.16 3.04 -4.97
C ASP A 115 -12.75 3.57 -4.65
N GLY A 116 -12.17 3.13 -3.52
CA GLY A 116 -10.86 3.53 -3.03
C GLY A 116 -10.81 4.89 -2.32
N SER A 117 -11.94 5.62 -2.26
CA SER A 117 -11.95 7.02 -1.82
C SER A 117 -11.92 7.22 -0.30
N LYS A 118 -12.31 6.20 0.47
CA LYS A 118 -12.48 6.31 1.93
C LYS A 118 -11.75 5.21 2.68
N PRO A 119 -10.96 5.54 3.72
CA PRO A 119 -10.45 4.53 4.64
C PRO A 119 -11.59 3.99 5.48
N LEU A 120 -11.70 2.66 5.55
CA LEU A 120 -12.68 1.94 6.38
C LEU A 120 -12.03 1.38 7.64
N TYR A 121 -10.78 0.92 7.52
CA TYR A 121 -10.06 0.31 8.62
C TYR A 121 -8.56 0.54 8.46
N TYR A 122 -7.89 0.73 9.56
CA TYR A 122 -6.43 0.78 9.63
C TYR A 122 -5.95 0.10 10.91
N SER A 123 -5.03 -0.84 10.77
CA SER A 123 -4.36 -1.50 11.87
C SER A 123 -2.85 -1.38 11.72
N LEU A 124 -2.18 -1.06 12.81
CA LEU A 124 -0.74 -0.91 12.85
C LEU A 124 -0.16 -1.82 13.93
N HIS A 125 0.79 -2.64 13.55
CA HIS A 125 1.55 -3.53 14.41
C HIS A 125 2.93 -2.92 14.68
N ASN A 126 3.46 -3.09 15.88
CA ASN A 126 4.74 -2.49 16.30
C ASN A 126 6.00 -3.19 15.75
N GLY A 127 5.82 -4.25 14.95
CA GLY A 127 6.92 -5.02 14.36
C GLY A 127 7.55 -6.07 15.30
N SER A 128 6.97 -6.32 16.48
CA SER A 128 7.54 -7.29 17.45
C SER A 128 7.31 -8.74 17.05
N LEU A 129 6.23 -9.06 16.36
CA LEU A 129 5.93 -10.41 15.87
C LEU A 129 6.53 -10.65 14.47
N PHE A 130 6.35 -9.70 13.61
CA PHE A 130 6.89 -9.67 12.25
C PHE A 130 6.94 -8.22 11.77
N SER A 131 7.76 -7.94 10.77
CA SER A 131 7.89 -6.61 10.16
C SER A 131 7.62 -6.69 8.67
N TYR A 132 7.36 -5.54 8.06
CA TYR A 132 7.21 -5.38 6.62
C TYR A 132 6.15 -6.30 6.01
N ILE A 133 4.87 -6.09 6.32
CA ILE A 133 3.76 -6.69 5.56
C ILE A 133 3.78 -6.07 4.17
N ILE A 134 4.08 -6.89 3.15
CA ILE A 134 4.23 -6.44 1.75
C ILE A 134 3.03 -6.77 0.89
N VAL A 135 2.25 -7.79 1.24
CA VAL A 135 1.03 -8.16 0.53
C VAL A 135 -0.04 -8.57 1.52
N VAL A 136 -1.28 -8.19 1.24
CA VAL A 136 -2.46 -8.70 1.93
C VAL A 136 -3.44 -9.26 0.91
N VAL A 137 -3.81 -10.54 1.10
CA VAL A 137 -4.77 -11.24 0.24
C VAL A 137 -5.99 -11.62 1.07
N PRO A 138 -7.17 -11.06 0.77
CA PRO A 138 -8.40 -11.41 1.45
C PRO A 138 -8.90 -12.79 0.97
N GLY A 139 -8.94 -13.77 1.88
CA GLY A 139 -9.54 -15.08 1.65
C GLY A 139 -11.01 -15.11 2.05
N LYS A 140 -11.66 -16.27 2.01
CA LYS A 140 -13.07 -16.40 2.40
C LYS A 140 -13.33 -16.14 3.88
N GLU A 141 -12.44 -16.62 4.75
CA GLU A 141 -12.61 -16.58 6.21
C GLU A 141 -11.56 -15.72 6.93
N LYS A 142 -10.45 -15.47 6.30
CA LYS A 142 -9.29 -14.81 6.91
C LYS A 142 -8.43 -14.09 5.88
N LEU A 143 -7.60 -13.19 6.37
CA LEU A 143 -6.58 -12.52 5.59
C LEU A 143 -5.29 -13.35 5.59
N TYR A 144 -4.60 -13.35 4.45
CA TYR A 144 -3.27 -13.92 4.25
C TYR A 144 -2.28 -12.78 4.05
N LEU A 145 -1.21 -12.77 4.81
CA LEU A 145 -0.22 -11.70 4.79
C LEU A 145 1.13 -12.28 4.38
N ALA A 146 1.73 -11.74 3.33
CA ALA A 146 3.13 -11.96 3.05
C ALA A 146 3.96 -10.91 3.80
N VAL A 147 5.04 -11.35 4.43
CA VAL A 147 5.94 -10.50 5.19
C VAL A 147 7.36 -10.63 4.67
N TYR A 148 8.08 -9.52 4.62
CA TYR A 148 9.49 -9.50 4.27
C TYR A 148 10.33 -9.35 5.55
N GLN A 149 10.86 -10.48 6.02
CA GLN A 149 11.70 -10.53 7.22
C GLN A 149 12.70 -11.66 7.10
N ASP A 150 13.95 -11.36 7.42
CA ASP A 150 15.03 -12.35 7.40
C ASP A 150 14.73 -13.52 8.32
N GLY A 151 14.93 -14.74 7.80
CA GLY A 151 14.68 -15.97 8.52
C GLY A 151 13.20 -16.38 8.65
N PHE A 152 12.25 -15.54 8.25
CA PHE A 152 10.84 -15.90 8.23
C PHE A 152 10.54 -16.77 7.00
N LYS A 153 9.95 -17.94 7.24
CA LYS A 153 9.54 -18.87 6.18
C LYS A 153 8.04 -19.11 6.26
N GLY A 154 7.30 -18.68 5.26
CA GLY A 154 5.86 -18.88 5.19
C GLY A 154 5.09 -17.56 5.03
N PHE A 155 3.85 -17.59 5.50
CA PHE A 155 2.94 -16.43 5.50
C PHE A 155 2.19 -16.37 6.84
N VAL A 156 1.68 -15.21 7.18
CA VAL A 156 0.87 -14.97 8.37
C VAL A 156 -0.61 -15.01 7.99
N THR A 157 -1.46 -15.50 8.88
CA THR A 157 -2.91 -15.37 8.73
C THR A 157 -3.50 -14.62 9.92
N MET A 158 -4.54 -13.83 9.67
CA MET A 158 -5.32 -13.18 10.70
C MET A 158 -6.81 -13.21 10.37
N PRO A 159 -7.70 -13.24 11.35
CA PRO A 159 -9.13 -13.11 11.11
C PRO A 159 -9.45 -11.73 10.52
N TYR A 160 -10.59 -11.61 9.85
CA TYR A 160 -11.11 -10.31 9.48
C TYR A 160 -11.39 -9.47 10.75
N PRO A 161 -11.12 -8.16 10.71
CA PRO A 161 -11.52 -7.27 11.80
C PRO A 161 -13.04 -7.24 11.97
N ASN A 162 -13.50 -7.22 13.24
CA ASN A 162 -14.93 -7.33 13.56
C ASN A 162 -15.80 -6.14 13.16
N ASN A 163 -15.21 -5.02 12.72
CA ASN A 163 -15.91 -3.74 12.53
C ASN A 163 -15.69 -3.13 11.13
N ILE A 164 -15.69 -3.96 10.10
CA ILE A 164 -15.54 -3.46 8.72
C ILE A 164 -16.75 -3.84 7.88
#